data_ed163ebbd80110f109e2afa141238cb0
#
_entry.id   ed163ebbd80110f109e2afa141238cb0
#
_cell.length_a   1.000
_cell.length_b   1.000
_cell.length_c   1.000
_cell.angle_alpha   90.00
_cell.angle_beta   90.00
_cell.angle_gamma   90.00
#
_symmetry.space_group_name_H-M   'P 1'
#
loop_
_entity.id
_entity.type
_entity.pdbx_description
1 polymer ?
#
loop_
_entity_poly.entity_id
_entity_poly.type
_entity_poly.pdbx_seq_one_letter_code
_entity_poly.pdbx_strand_id
1 'polypeptide(L)'
;EKFDQITRLIKPLFDVPIALVSLVDTHRQWFLSNVGLDASETPRDVSFCGHAIMTNDTFVIEDTHLDPDFADNPLVLGDPNVRFYAGVPLLTANNSRIGTLCIIDTKPRKFTAADDTVLRTLASLVEREIREINFNTTDELTGIPNLRGFVSLAAPMLSHGDNATETSVLVALTLCGLDKINNEEGRLVGDKLLSSFGTILSTTQNFADICCRVKNNDFALLF
;
A
#
# COMPACT_ATOMS: atom_id res chain seq x y z
N GLU A 1 0.80 -13.09 -3.13
CA GLU A 1 0.48 -14.09 -4.18
C GLU A 1 -0.14 -13.49 -5.46
N LYS A 2 -1.20 -12.65 -5.39
CA LYS A 2 -1.82 -12.06 -6.59
C LYS A 2 -0.92 -11.03 -7.27
N PHE A 3 -0.28 -10.16 -6.51
CA PHE A 3 0.69 -9.18 -7.04
C PHE A 3 1.89 -9.87 -7.69
N ASP A 4 2.35 -10.99 -7.13
CA ASP A 4 3.47 -11.76 -7.69
C ASP A 4 3.13 -12.39 -9.04
N GLN A 5 1.86 -12.74 -9.28
CA GLN A 5 1.42 -13.21 -10.58
C GLN A 5 1.52 -12.09 -11.63
N ILE A 6 1.18 -10.86 -11.26
CA ILE A 6 1.27 -9.70 -12.16
C ILE A 6 2.72 -9.37 -12.47
N THR A 7 3.60 -9.26 -11.47
CA THR A 7 5.02 -8.94 -11.70
C THR A 7 5.75 -10.04 -12.47
N ARG A 8 5.43 -11.31 -12.22
CA ARG A 8 5.97 -12.44 -13.00
C ARG A 8 5.51 -12.45 -14.45
N LEU A 9 4.29 -11.97 -14.74
CA LEU A 9 3.78 -11.80 -16.11
C LEU A 9 4.47 -10.62 -16.81
N ILE A 10 4.70 -9.51 -16.11
CA ILE A 10 5.30 -8.29 -16.67
C ILE A 10 6.72 -8.54 -17.15
N LYS A 11 7.52 -9.26 -16.37
CA LYS A 11 8.93 -9.51 -16.68
C LYS A 11 9.17 -10.07 -18.10
N PRO A 12 8.55 -11.19 -18.53
CA PRO A 12 8.69 -11.68 -19.90
C PRO A 12 7.94 -10.84 -20.93
N LEU A 13 6.85 -10.15 -20.54
CA LEU A 13 6.06 -9.35 -21.46
C LEU A 13 6.83 -8.13 -21.98
N PHE A 14 7.60 -7.48 -21.11
CA PHE A 14 8.45 -6.34 -21.45
C PHE A 14 9.92 -6.73 -21.70
N ASP A 15 10.27 -8.02 -21.53
CA ASP A 15 11.63 -8.51 -21.61
C ASP A 15 12.60 -7.68 -20.73
N VAL A 16 12.22 -7.46 -19.46
CA VAL A 16 13.00 -6.70 -18.48
C VAL A 16 13.51 -7.60 -17.35
N PRO A 17 14.67 -7.32 -16.75
CA PRO A 17 15.17 -8.09 -15.60
C PRO A 17 14.36 -7.88 -14.34
N ILE A 18 13.79 -6.68 -14.12
CA ILE A 18 13.13 -6.31 -12.86
C ILE A 18 11.74 -5.76 -13.11
N ALA A 19 10.75 -6.25 -12.34
CA ALA A 19 9.39 -5.74 -12.28
C ALA A 19 8.91 -5.70 -10.83
N LEU A 20 8.35 -4.56 -10.39
CA LEU A 20 7.97 -4.32 -9.00
C LEU A 20 6.55 -3.75 -8.88
N VAL A 21 5.85 -4.14 -7.84
CA VAL A 21 4.78 -3.36 -7.23
C VAL A 21 5.33 -2.76 -5.96
N SER A 22 5.54 -1.46 -5.93
CA SER A 22 6.10 -0.76 -4.77
C SER A 22 5.07 0.13 -4.10
N LEU A 23 5.16 0.28 -2.78
CA LEU A 23 4.46 1.29 -2.01
C LEU A 23 5.49 2.28 -1.45
N VAL A 24 5.16 3.56 -1.49
CA VAL A 24 6.06 4.65 -1.07
C VAL A 24 5.52 5.27 0.21
N ASP A 25 6.31 5.19 1.27
CA ASP A 25 6.06 5.76 2.58
C ASP A 25 6.85 7.08 2.75
N THR A 26 6.78 7.70 3.91
CA THR A 26 7.46 8.95 4.24
C THR A 26 8.99 8.83 4.12
N HIS A 27 9.56 7.71 4.53
CA HIS A 27 11.02 7.51 4.62
C HIS A 27 11.56 6.40 3.73
N ARG A 28 10.70 5.52 3.24
CA ARG A 28 11.08 4.34 2.45
C ARG A 28 10.11 4.06 1.32
N GLN A 29 10.58 3.24 0.41
CA GLN A 29 9.81 2.49 -0.56
C GLN A 29 9.94 1.02 -0.19
N TRP A 30 8.84 0.28 -0.10
CA TRP A 30 8.86 -1.15 0.13
C TRP A 30 8.12 -1.89 -0.99
N PHE A 31 8.53 -3.14 -1.24
CA PHE A 31 8.04 -3.90 -2.37
C PHE A 31 6.93 -4.87 -1.95
N LEU A 32 5.70 -4.55 -2.37
CA LEU A 32 4.55 -5.43 -2.19
C LEU A 32 4.68 -6.69 -3.05
N SER A 33 5.33 -6.57 -4.21
CA SER A 33 5.79 -7.67 -5.05
C SER A 33 7.06 -7.28 -5.78
N ASN A 34 7.98 -8.23 -5.91
CA ASN A 34 9.31 -8.03 -6.44
C ASN A 34 9.73 -9.23 -7.27
N VAL A 35 10.15 -8.99 -8.51
CA VAL A 35 10.78 -9.98 -9.37
C VAL A 35 12.08 -9.39 -9.94
N GLY A 36 13.20 -10.04 -9.63
CA GLY A 36 14.51 -9.69 -10.16
C GLY A 36 15.33 -8.71 -9.33
N LEU A 37 14.92 -8.41 -8.10
CA LEU A 37 15.67 -7.58 -7.15
C LEU A 37 15.72 -8.30 -5.79
N ASP A 38 16.89 -8.40 -5.17
CA ASP A 38 17.07 -9.10 -3.87
C ASP A 38 16.84 -8.19 -2.65
N ALA A 39 16.13 -7.07 -2.82
CA ALA A 39 15.78 -6.16 -1.73
C ALA A 39 14.28 -6.23 -1.45
N SER A 40 13.86 -6.04 -0.21
CA SER A 40 12.46 -5.90 0.19
C SER A 40 12.01 -4.44 0.28
N GLU A 41 12.96 -3.51 0.44
CA GLU A 41 12.74 -2.07 0.55
C GLU A 41 13.99 -1.29 0.15
N THR A 42 13.82 0.01 -0.12
CA THR A 42 14.90 0.97 -0.31
C THR A 42 14.55 2.29 0.37
N PRO A 43 15.54 3.13 0.72
CA PRO A 43 15.28 4.51 1.16
C PRO A 43 14.51 5.29 0.10
N ARG A 44 13.63 6.19 0.55
CA ARG A 44 12.80 6.98 -0.38
C ARG A 44 13.60 7.97 -1.21
N ASP A 45 14.64 8.54 -0.67
CA ASP A 45 15.47 9.57 -1.28
C ASP A 45 16.22 9.10 -2.54
N VAL A 46 16.55 7.81 -2.63
CA VAL A 46 17.15 7.20 -3.83
C VAL A 46 16.13 6.56 -4.77
N SER A 47 14.85 6.60 -4.41
CA SER A 47 13.79 5.85 -5.07
C SER A 47 13.27 6.54 -6.35
N PHE A 48 13.33 5.86 -7.49
CA PHE A 48 12.65 6.27 -8.72
C PHE A 48 11.12 6.35 -8.54
N CYS A 49 10.55 5.42 -7.78
CA CYS A 49 9.12 5.39 -7.50
C CYS A 49 8.67 6.57 -6.65
N GLY A 50 9.56 7.10 -5.79
CA GLY A 50 9.34 8.33 -5.04
C GLY A 50 9.13 9.55 -5.94
N HIS A 51 9.80 9.61 -7.09
CA HIS A 51 9.60 10.64 -8.11
C HIS A 51 8.34 10.34 -8.96
N ALA A 52 8.14 9.09 -9.33
CA ALA A 52 6.99 8.67 -10.15
C ALA A 52 5.65 9.01 -9.50
N ILE A 53 5.49 8.90 -8.18
CA ILE A 53 4.25 9.26 -7.48
C ILE A 53 3.98 10.78 -7.44
N MET A 54 4.91 11.62 -7.86
CA MET A 54 4.70 13.07 -7.94
C MET A 54 3.94 13.50 -9.21
N THR A 55 3.82 12.63 -10.20
CA THR A 55 3.08 12.85 -11.44
C THR A 55 1.84 11.96 -11.53
N ASN A 56 0.90 12.31 -12.42
CA ASN A 56 -0.24 11.47 -12.76
C ASN A 56 0.03 10.58 -13.98
N ASP A 57 1.07 10.91 -14.72
CA ASP A 57 1.45 10.18 -15.92
C ASP A 57 2.50 9.11 -15.60
N THR A 58 2.71 8.19 -16.55
CA THR A 58 3.80 7.24 -16.47
C THR A 58 5.12 8.01 -16.42
N PHE A 59 5.90 7.79 -15.38
CA PHE A 59 7.23 8.37 -15.25
C PHE A 59 8.23 7.46 -15.97
N VAL A 60 8.93 8.00 -16.98
CA VAL A 60 9.82 7.23 -17.86
C VAL A 60 11.18 7.87 -17.93
N ILE A 61 12.23 7.06 -17.74
CA ILE A 61 13.62 7.42 -17.99
C ILE A 61 14.20 6.37 -18.93
N GLU A 62 14.42 6.73 -20.19
CA GLU A 62 14.91 5.82 -21.24
C GLU A 62 16.39 5.47 -21.08
N ASP A 63 17.19 6.39 -20.51
CA ASP A 63 18.58 6.17 -20.12
C ASP A 63 18.97 7.06 -18.94
N THR A 64 19.13 6.46 -17.77
CA THR A 64 19.47 7.18 -16.54
C THR A 64 20.81 7.90 -16.57
N HIS A 65 21.77 7.44 -17.36
CA HIS A 65 23.07 8.14 -17.51
C HIS A 65 22.96 9.47 -18.28
N LEU A 66 21.88 9.66 -19.03
CA LEU A 66 21.60 10.89 -19.78
C LEU A 66 20.62 11.80 -19.03
N ASP A 67 20.06 11.35 -17.93
CA ASP A 67 19.11 12.10 -17.13
C ASP A 67 19.86 12.85 -16.00
N PRO A 68 19.84 14.18 -15.96
CA PRO A 68 20.60 14.96 -15.00
C PRO A 68 20.14 14.75 -13.54
N ASP A 69 18.90 14.34 -13.32
CA ASP A 69 18.35 14.12 -11.97
C ASP A 69 18.66 12.72 -11.41
N PHE A 70 19.13 11.81 -12.28
CA PHE A 70 19.36 10.41 -11.90
C PHE A 70 20.77 9.87 -12.19
N ALA A 71 21.59 10.58 -12.98
CA ALA A 71 22.90 10.10 -13.40
C ALA A 71 23.85 9.80 -12.22
N ASP A 72 23.70 10.48 -11.10
CA ASP A 72 24.49 10.29 -9.87
C ASP A 72 23.78 9.45 -8.79
N ASN A 73 22.60 8.90 -9.11
CA ASN A 73 21.83 8.10 -8.17
C ASN A 73 22.59 6.81 -7.80
N PRO A 74 22.64 6.43 -6.51
CA PRO A 74 23.33 5.22 -6.06
C PRO A 74 22.89 3.92 -6.76
N LEU A 75 21.60 3.81 -7.15
CA LEU A 75 21.06 2.66 -7.87
C LEU A 75 21.45 2.63 -9.36
N VAL A 76 21.97 3.73 -9.88
CA VAL A 76 22.52 3.85 -11.24
C VAL A 76 24.01 3.57 -11.22
N LEU A 77 24.75 4.12 -10.25
CA LEU A 77 26.20 3.97 -10.13
C LEU A 77 26.63 2.63 -9.53
N GLY A 78 25.78 2.02 -8.72
CA GLY A 78 25.95 0.72 -8.06
C GLY A 78 24.85 -0.27 -8.43
N ASP A 79 24.82 -1.39 -7.73
CA ASP A 79 23.82 -2.41 -7.93
C ASP A 79 22.39 -1.85 -7.65
N PRO A 80 21.40 -2.12 -8.52
CA PRO A 80 21.39 -3.03 -9.69
C PRO A 80 21.81 -2.39 -11.03
N ASN A 81 22.48 -1.24 -11.06
CA ASN A 81 22.91 -0.53 -12.26
C ASN A 81 21.74 -0.16 -13.19
N VAL A 82 20.75 0.53 -12.64
CA VAL A 82 19.55 0.95 -13.37
C VAL A 82 19.92 1.83 -14.56
N ARG A 83 19.46 1.45 -15.75
CA ARG A 83 19.66 2.23 -17.00
C ARG A 83 18.33 2.69 -17.60
N PHE A 84 17.25 1.97 -17.34
CA PHE A 84 15.91 2.29 -17.78
C PHE A 84 14.95 2.14 -16.61
N TYR A 85 14.00 3.04 -16.53
CA TYR A 85 12.88 2.98 -15.60
C TYR A 85 11.59 3.42 -16.28
N ALA A 86 10.50 2.69 -16.08
CA ALA A 86 9.16 3.16 -16.36
C ALA A 86 8.22 2.73 -15.23
N GLY A 87 7.52 3.70 -14.64
CA GLY A 87 6.62 3.46 -13.51
C GLY A 87 5.29 4.20 -13.64
N VAL A 88 4.19 3.45 -13.49
CA VAL A 88 2.83 3.97 -13.44
C VAL A 88 2.44 4.18 -11.98
N PRO A 89 2.05 5.39 -11.57
CA PRO A 89 1.53 5.63 -10.24
C PRO A 89 0.27 4.80 -9.96
N LEU A 90 0.19 4.22 -8.76
CA LEU A 90 -0.96 3.46 -8.29
C LEU A 90 -1.85 4.35 -7.41
N LEU A 91 -3.13 4.38 -7.74
CA LEU A 91 -4.11 5.25 -7.10
C LEU A 91 -5.02 4.46 -6.16
N THR A 92 -5.29 5.06 -5.00
CA THR A 92 -6.38 4.62 -4.12
C THR A 92 -7.73 5.10 -4.66
N ALA A 93 -8.83 4.62 -4.05
CA ALA A 93 -10.19 5.10 -4.35
C ALA A 93 -10.34 6.63 -4.16
N ASN A 94 -9.53 7.24 -3.30
CA ASN A 94 -9.53 8.68 -3.03
C ASN A 94 -8.52 9.46 -3.90
N ASN A 95 -8.03 8.87 -5.00
CA ASN A 95 -7.02 9.43 -5.90
C ASN A 95 -5.68 9.77 -5.23
N SER A 96 -5.36 9.18 -4.09
CA SER A 96 -4.04 9.31 -3.47
C SER A 96 -3.06 8.35 -4.14
N ARG A 97 -1.89 8.86 -4.53
CA ARG A 97 -0.81 8.05 -5.11
C ARG A 97 -0.03 7.39 -3.98
N ILE A 98 -0.08 6.07 -3.94
CA ILE A 98 0.49 5.29 -2.84
C ILE A 98 1.75 4.52 -3.21
N GLY A 99 2.05 4.42 -4.49
CA GLY A 99 3.18 3.65 -5.01
C GLY A 99 3.17 3.57 -6.51
N THR A 100 3.86 2.58 -7.06
CA THR A 100 3.96 2.38 -8.51
C THR A 100 3.93 0.90 -8.90
N LEU A 101 3.43 0.63 -10.10
CA LEU A 101 3.82 -0.55 -10.87
C LEU A 101 4.95 -0.12 -11.79
N CYS A 102 6.13 -0.71 -11.68
CA CYS A 102 7.27 -0.31 -12.47
C CYS A 102 8.05 -1.48 -13.07
N ILE A 103 8.74 -1.15 -14.17
CA ILE A 103 9.70 -2.00 -14.87
C ILE A 103 11.05 -1.29 -14.92
N ILE A 104 12.12 -2.07 -14.76
CA ILE A 104 13.49 -1.57 -14.66
C ILE A 104 14.39 -2.44 -15.52
N ASP A 105 15.34 -1.83 -16.24
CA ASP A 105 16.37 -2.54 -16.97
C ASP A 105 17.76 -1.97 -16.66
N THR A 106 18.77 -2.83 -16.82
CA THR A 106 20.20 -2.49 -16.78
C THR A 106 20.75 -2.02 -18.12
N LYS A 107 19.86 -1.85 -19.13
CA LYS A 107 20.16 -1.32 -20.46
C LYS A 107 19.18 -0.20 -20.80
N PRO A 108 19.64 0.82 -21.57
CA PRO A 108 18.72 1.85 -22.07
C PRO A 108 17.64 1.25 -22.96
N ARG A 109 16.41 1.79 -22.88
CA ARG A 109 15.28 1.34 -23.67
C ARG A 109 14.47 2.50 -24.21
N LYS A 110 13.87 2.31 -25.39
CA LYS A 110 12.80 3.12 -25.89
C LYS A 110 11.48 2.63 -25.30
N PHE A 111 10.70 3.56 -24.79
CA PHE A 111 9.37 3.26 -24.24
C PHE A 111 8.30 3.85 -25.16
N THR A 112 7.49 2.99 -25.74
CA THR A 112 6.51 3.37 -26.76
C THR A 112 5.14 3.64 -26.13
N ALA A 113 4.25 4.29 -26.90
CA ALA A 113 2.85 4.48 -26.47
C ALA A 113 2.10 3.12 -26.31
N ALA A 114 2.52 2.10 -27.03
CA ALA A 114 1.97 0.75 -26.86
C ALA A 114 2.40 0.15 -25.52
N ASP A 115 3.68 0.32 -25.14
CA ASP A 115 4.21 -0.12 -23.84
C ASP A 115 3.49 0.61 -22.69
N ASP A 116 3.28 1.93 -22.82
CA ASP A 116 2.53 2.72 -21.84
C ASP A 116 1.11 2.21 -21.65
N THR A 117 0.40 1.93 -22.74
CA THR A 117 -0.96 1.40 -22.71
C THR A 117 -1.02 0.07 -21.94
N VAL A 118 -0.07 -0.83 -22.22
CA VAL A 118 -0.01 -2.13 -21.57
C VAL A 118 0.33 -2.00 -20.09
N LEU A 119 1.34 -1.18 -19.75
CA LEU A 119 1.77 -1.00 -18.37
C LEU A 119 0.66 -0.36 -17.51
N ARG A 120 -0.05 0.65 -18.04
CA ARG A 120 -1.22 1.27 -17.38
C ARG A 120 -2.37 0.29 -17.19
N THR A 121 -2.62 -0.58 -18.18
CA THR A 121 -3.64 -1.62 -18.04
C THR A 121 -3.31 -2.58 -16.92
N LEU A 122 -2.06 -3.01 -16.79
CA LEU A 122 -1.61 -3.86 -15.70
C LEU A 122 -1.63 -3.14 -14.35
N ALA A 123 -1.29 -1.84 -14.31
CA ALA A 123 -1.41 -1.03 -13.11
C ALA A 123 -2.86 -0.95 -12.61
N SER A 124 -3.83 -0.82 -13.50
CA SER A 124 -5.26 -0.83 -13.14
C SER A 124 -5.72 -2.15 -12.51
N LEU A 125 -5.11 -3.28 -12.89
CA LEU A 125 -5.35 -4.58 -12.24
C LEU A 125 -4.76 -4.60 -10.81
N VAL A 126 -3.55 -4.06 -10.64
CA VAL A 126 -2.93 -3.91 -9.30
C VAL A 126 -3.79 -3.04 -8.40
N GLU A 127 -4.26 -1.89 -8.88
CA GLU A 127 -5.15 -1.00 -8.14
C GLU A 127 -6.46 -1.69 -7.73
N ARG A 128 -7.03 -2.51 -8.63
CA ARG A 128 -8.23 -3.29 -8.32
C ARG A 128 -7.97 -4.27 -7.18
N GLU A 129 -6.84 -4.99 -7.21
CA GLU A 129 -6.47 -5.91 -6.13
C GLU A 129 -6.25 -5.16 -4.79
N ILE A 130 -5.61 -3.99 -4.82
CA ILE A 130 -5.45 -3.14 -3.63
C ILE A 130 -6.82 -2.71 -3.09
N ARG A 131 -7.74 -2.29 -3.95
CA ARG A 131 -9.11 -1.93 -3.54
C ARG A 131 -9.85 -3.13 -2.95
N GLU A 132 -9.74 -4.32 -3.55
CA GLU A 132 -10.38 -5.52 -3.02
C GLU A 132 -9.84 -5.92 -1.64
N ILE A 133 -8.54 -5.77 -1.41
CA ILE A 133 -7.94 -6.00 -0.09
C ILE A 133 -8.50 -4.99 0.91
N ASN A 134 -8.48 -3.71 0.60
CA ASN A 134 -8.99 -2.66 1.48
C ASN A 134 -10.49 -2.85 1.79
N PHE A 135 -11.31 -3.15 0.78
CA PHE A 135 -12.73 -3.43 0.96
C PHE A 135 -12.97 -4.64 1.87
N ASN A 136 -12.13 -5.67 1.76
CA ASN A 136 -12.23 -6.88 2.57
C ASN A 136 -11.67 -6.74 3.99
N THR A 137 -10.86 -5.73 4.28
CA THR A 137 -10.15 -5.55 5.56
C THR A 137 -10.59 -4.31 6.34
N THR A 138 -11.39 -3.43 5.74
CA THR A 138 -11.87 -2.19 6.36
C THR A 138 -13.39 -2.24 6.55
N ASP A 139 -13.89 -1.66 7.64
CA ASP A 139 -15.33 -1.44 7.86
C ASP A 139 -15.76 -0.15 7.15
N GLU A 140 -16.71 -0.26 6.21
CA GLU A 140 -17.11 0.84 5.33
C GLU A 140 -17.71 2.03 6.09
N LEU A 141 -18.38 1.77 7.21
CA LEU A 141 -19.05 2.81 7.97
C LEU A 141 -18.08 3.63 8.82
N THR A 142 -17.12 2.96 9.45
CA THR A 142 -16.21 3.59 10.43
C THR A 142 -14.84 3.93 9.85
N GLY A 143 -14.46 3.34 8.70
CA GLY A 143 -13.16 3.55 8.07
C GLY A 143 -11.98 2.89 8.78
N ILE A 144 -12.18 2.26 9.94
CA ILE A 144 -11.16 1.48 10.64
C ILE A 144 -11.16 0.02 10.16
N PRO A 145 -10.13 -0.78 10.46
CA PRO A 145 -10.11 -2.21 10.17
C PRO A 145 -11.39 -2.92 10.64
N ASN A 146 -11.89 -3.86 9.83
CA ASN A 146 -12.86 -4.84 10.28
C ASN A 146 -12.13 -6.02 10.97
N LEU A 147 -12.85 -7.01 11.48
CA LEU A 147 -12.26 -8.14 12.17
C LEU A 147 -11.20 -8.88 11.33
N ARG A 148 -11.41 -9.00 10.01
CA ARG A 148 -10.45 -9.65 9.10
C ARG A 148 -9.17 -8.81 8.98
N GLY A 149 -9.30 -7.50 8.82
CA GLY A 149 -8.18 -6.56 8.81
C GLY A 149 -7.40 -6.59 10.11
N PHE A 150 -8.11 -6.62 11.24
CA PHE A 150 -7.50 -6.74 12.57
C PHE A 150 -6.63 -8.00 12.69
N VAL A 151 -7.17 -9.16 12.32
CA VAL A 151 -6.41 -10.44 12.37
C VAL A 151 -5.18 -10.39 11.46
N SER A 152 -5.31 -9.81 10.26
CA SER A 152 -4.18 -9.69 9.32
C SER A 152 -3.06 -8.79 9.84
N LEU A 153 -3.40 -7.73 10.57
CA LEU A 153 -2.43 -6.80 11.16
C LEU A 153 -1.83 -7.35 12.48
N ALA A 154 -2.64 -8.00 13.31
CA ALA A 154 -2.22 -8.52 14.59
C ALA A 154 -1.34 -9.77 14.48
N ALA A 155 -1.58 -10.65 13.50
CA ALA A 155 -0.86 -11.90 13.36
C ALA A 155 0.67 -11.74 13.25
N PRO A 156 1.23 -10.82 12.43
CA PRO A 156 2.67 -10.57 12.41
C PRO A 156 3.21 -10.05 13.74
N MET A 157 2.50 -9.14 14.41
CA MET A 157 2.93 -8.56 15.69
C MET A 157 3.03 -9.64 16.78
N LEU A 158 2.03 -10.51 16.86
CA LEU A 158 1.98 -11.59 17.84
C LEU A 158 2.97 -12.74 17.55
N SER A 159 3.43 -12.87 16.29
CA SER A 159 4.37 -13.93 15.88
C SER A 159 5.85 -13.57 16.04
N HIS A 160 6.20 -12.28 16.19
CA HIS A 160 7.58 -11.81 16.35
C HIS A 160 8.05 -11.75 17.80
N GLY A 161 7.22 -12.15 18.76
CA GLY A 161 7.55 -12.16 20.19
C GLY A 161 8.46 -13.32 20.61
N ASP A 162 9.63 -13.52 19.98
CA ASP A 162 10.68 -14.44 20.45
C ASP A 162 11.38 -13.95 21.74
N ASN A 163 11.09 -12.73 22.19
CA ASN A 163 11.51 -12.22 23.49
C ASN A 163 10.34 -12.29 24.47
N ALA A 164 10.39 -13.23 25.39
CA ALA A 164 9.39 -13.55 26.42
C ALA A 164 9.01 -12.41 27.40
N THR A 165 9.19 -11.15 27.03
CA THR A 165 8.97 -9.96 27.89
C THR A 165 7.90 -9.00 27.36
N GLU A 166 7.42 -9.15 26.14
CA GLU A 166 6.35 -8.29 25.59
C GLU A 166 4.98 -8.92 25.81
N THR A 167 4.13 -8.25 26.56
CA THR A 167 2.75 -8.67 26.82
C THR A 167 1.80 -7.86 25.96
N SER A 168 1.07 -8.53 25.09
CA SER A 168 -0.01 -7.88 24.34
C SER A 168 -1.32 -7.94 25.11
N VAL A 169 -2.09 -6.87 25.07
CA VAL A 169 -3.40 -6.77 25.74
C VAL A 169 -4.50 -6.57 24.68
N LEU A 170 -5.47 -7.46 24.65
CA LEU A 170 -6.65 -7.34 23.81
C LEU A 170 -7.81 -6.78 24.65
N VAL A 171 -8.35 -5.64 24.23
CA VAL A 171 -9.50 -4.99 24.86
C VAL A 171 -10.71 -5.05 23.94
N ALA A 172 -11.83 -5.57 24.43
CA ALA A 172 -13.11 -5.51 23.76
C ALA A 172 -13.94 -4.33 24.29
N LEU A 173 -14.49 -3.52 23.39
CA LEU A 173 -15.35 -2.39 23.69
C LEU A 173 -16.72 -2.57 23.03
N THR A 174 -17.78 -2.20 23.76
CA THR A 174 -19.13 -2.13 23.21
C THR A 174 -19.68 -0.73 23.39
N LEU A 175 -20.12 -0.09 22.31
CA LEU A 175 -20.77 1.22 22.35
C LEU A 175 -22.22 1.05 22.79
N CYS A 176 -22.49 1.31 24.07
CA CYS A 176 -23.82 1.12 24.65
C CYS A 176 -24.83 2.21 24.22
N GLY A 177 -26.09 1.85 24.16
CA GLY A 177 -27.18 2.80 23.89
C GLY A 177 -27.46 3.08 22.40
N LEU A 178 -26.74 2.43 21.47
CA LEU A 178 -26.94 2.63 20.02
C LEU A 178 -28.34 2.27 19.57
N ASP A 179 -28.95 1.21 20.13
CA ASP A 179 -30.30 0.79 19.79
C ASP A 179 -31.33 1.84 20.21
N LYS A 180 -31.16 2.48 21.36
CA LYS A 180 -31.99 3.56 21.83
C LYS A 180 -31.92 4.75 20.88
N ILE A 181 -30.74 5.17 20.50
CA ILE A 181 -30.52 6.27 19.54
C ILE A 181 -31.13 5.93 18.18
N ASN A 182 -30.95 4.72 17.68
CA ASN A 182 -31.54 4.28 16.42
C ASN A 182 -33.06 4.30 16.45
N ASN A 183 -33.68 3.97 17.58
CA ASN A 183 -35.13 3.97 17.73
C ASN A 183 -35.72 5.38 17.92
N GLU A 184 -35.03 6.25 18.63
CA GLU A 184 -35.51 7.61 18.95
C GLU A 184 -35.17 8.61 17.84
N GLU A 185 -33.98 8.53 17.24
CA GLU A 185 -33.45 9.54 16.33
C GLU A 185 -33.18 9.01 14.90
N GLY A 186 -33.34 7.70 14.71
CA GLY A 186 -33.17 7.03 13.43
C GLY A 186 -31.74 6.52 13.16
N ARG A 187 -31.64 5.52 12.26
CA ARG A 187 -30.40 4.83 11.95
C ARG A 187 -29.29 5.73 11.44
N LEU A 188 -29.61 6.81 10.72
CA LEU A 188 -28.62 7.75 10.21
C LEU A 188 -27.83 8.45 11.34
N VAL A 189 -28.46 8.67 12.48
CA VAL A 189 -27.83 9.28 13.66
C VAL A 189 -26.88 8.26 14.32
N GLY A 190 -27.32 7.01 14.46
CA GLY A 190 -26.50 5.94 14.97
C GLY A 190 -25.28 5.63 14.08
N ASP A 191 -25.46 5.68 12.76
CA ASP A 191 -24.36 5.50 11.79
C ASP A 191 -23.32 6.63 11.90
N LYS A 192 -23.78 7.88 12.07
CA LYS A 192 -22.87 9.02 12.33
C LYS A 192 -22.10 8.85 13.64
N LEU A 193 -22.77 8.36 14.69
CA LEU A 193 -22.11 8.09 15.97
C LEU A 193 -21.02 7.03 15.82
N LEU A 194 -21.31 5.92 15.12
CA LEU A 194 -20.33 4.87 14.84
C LEU A 194 -19.16 5.38 14.02
N SER A 195 -19.41 6.16 12.96
CA SER A 195 -18.37 6.76 12.13
C SER A 195 -17.49 7.73 12.92
N SER A 196 -18.10 8.58 13.77
CA SER A 196 -17.37 9.49 14.65
C SER A 196 -16.49 8.73 15.65
N PHE A 197 -17.01 7.63 16.19
CA PHE A 197 -16.24 6.79 17.11
C PHE A 197 -15.06 6.11 16.41
N GLY A 198 -15.25 5.61 15.19
CA GLY A 198 -14.16 5.11 14.34
C GLY A 198 -13.09 6.16 14.07
N THR A 199 -13.50 7.40 13.78
CA THR A 199 -12.58 8.53 13.62
C THR A 199 -11.77 8.81 14.89
N ILE A 200 -12.42 8.81 16.06
CA ILE A 200 -11.72 8.98 17.33
C ILE A 200 -10.68 7.88 17.53
N LEU A 201 -11.04 6.63 17.33
CA LEU A 201 -10.11 5.50 17.48
C LEU A 201 -8.92 5.58 16.52
N SER A 202 -9.13 6.01 15.27
CA SER A 202 -8.07 6.12 14.25
C SER A 202 -7.18 7.34 14.41
N THR A 203 -7.68 8.44 14.99
CA THR A 203 -6.94 9.71 15.09
C THR A 203 -6.25 9.92 16.44
N THR A 204 -6.67 9.16 17.47
CA THR A 204 -6.01 9.23 18.78
C THR A 204 -4.70 8.47 18.71
N GLN A 205 -3.62 9.17 18.32
CA GLN A 205 -2.27 8.60 18.25
C GLN A 205 -1.88 7.96 19.58
N ASN A 206 -1.34 6.73 19.53
CA ASN A 206 -0.89 5.95 20.68
C ASN A 206 -2.00 5.44 21.62
N PHE A 207 -3.26 5.45 21.18
CA PHE A 207 -4.33 4.86 22.01
C PHE A 207 -4.30 3.33 21.99
N ALA A 208 -4.02 2.75 20.82
CA ALA A 208 -3.81 1.30 20.64
C ALA A 208 -2.93 1.06 19.41
N ASP A 209 -2.21 -0.05 19.37
CA ASP A 209 -1.41 -0.43 18.21
C ASP A 209 -2.31 -0.76 17.00
N ILE A 210 -3.41 -1.47 17.26
CA ILE A 210 -4.43 -1.77 16.26
C ILE A 210 -5.81 -1.63 16.88
N CYS A 211 -6.75 -1.04 16.13
CA CYS A 211 -8.18 -1.03 16.49
C CYS A 211 -9.00 -1.61 15.33
N CYS A 212 -10.16 -2.18 15.64
CA CYS A 212 -11.11 -2.62 14.63
C CYS A 212 -12.56 -2.52 15.09
N ARG A 213 -13.46 -2.52 14.13
CA ARG A 213 -14.89 -2.80 14.36
C ARG A 213 -15.14 -4.28 14.12
N VAL A 214 -15.59 -4.98 15.15
CA VAL A 214 -15.87 -6.42 15.10
C VAL A 214 -17.21 -6.67 14.40
N LYS A 215 -18.28 -6.05 14.88
CA LYS A 215 -19.63 -6.06 14.31
C LYS A 215 -20.53 -5.10 15.08
N ASN A 216 -21.62 -4.66 14.48
CA ASN A 216 -22.65 -3.80 15.12
C ASN A 216 -22.02 -2.60 15.87
N ASN A 217 -22.03 -2.63 17.19
CA ASN A 217 -21.47 -1.64 18.11
C ASN A 217 -20.26 -2.15 18.90
N ASP A 218 -19.68 -3.29 18.50
CA ASP A 218 -18.54 -3.93 19.15
C ASP A 218 -17.23 -3.59 18.40
N PHE A 219 -16.21 -3.24 19.19
CA PHE A 219 -14.88 -2.89 18.74
C PHE A 219 -13.83 -3.71 19.50
N ALA A 220 -12.65 -3.88 18.93
CA ALA A 220 -11.51 -4.48 19.60
C ALA A 220 -10.26 -3.62 19.39
N LEU A 221 -9.41 -3.58 20.42
CA LEU A 221 -8.14 -2.86 20.42
C LEU A 221 -7.04 -3.79 20.90
N LEU A 222 -5.88 -3.70 20.27
CA LEU A 222 -4.66 -4.40 20.67
C LEU A 222 -3.63 -3.37 21.12
N PHE A 223 -2.93 -3.68 22.23
CA PHE A 223 -1.87 -2.90 22.82
C PHE A 223 -0.63 -3.77 23.00
#